data_97de7bd39b0d670a72abbed7ba51ccc8
#
_entry.id   97de7bd39b0d670a72abbed7ba51ccc8
#
_cell.length_a   1.000
_cell.length_b   1.000
_cell.length_c   1.000
_cell.angle_alpha   90.00
_cell.angle_beta   90.00
_cell.angle_gamma   90.00
#
_symmetry.space_group_name_H-M   'P 1'
#
loop_
_entity.id
_entity.type
_entity.pdbx_description
1 polymer ?
#
loop_
_entity_poly.entity_id
_entity_poly.type
_entity_poly.pdbx_seq_one_letter_code
_entity_poly.pdbx_strand_id
1 'polypeptide(L)'
;MDNYKIFETNEFLKNLDKLANQEKSFIKKKLPQYIYPILREEPHYGNNIKKLVGYKPETWRYRIGKFRLFYAIDETEKMIYILSVDFRKDAY
;
A
#
# COMPACT_ATOMS: atom_id res chain seq x y z
N MET A 1 -12.79 -11.62 9.57
CA MET A 1 -11.67 -12.58 9.57
C MET A 1 -10.67 -12.23 8.49
N ASP A 2 -9.39 -12.22 8.84
CA ASP A 2 -8.35 -11.83 7.90
C ASP A 2 -8.16 -12.90 6.84
N ASN A 3 -8.32 -12.51 5.58
CA ASN A 3 -8.15 -13.43 4.45
C ASN A 3 -6.73 -13.41 3.90
N TYR A 4 -6.00 -12.32 4.14
CA TYR A 4 -4.67 -12.11 3.55
C TYR A 4 -3.65 -11.74 4.62
N LYS A 5 -2.39 -12.00 4.29
CA LYS A 5 -1.26 -11.58 5.12
C LYS A 5 -0.54 -10.45 4.40
N ILE A 6 0.13 -9.59 5.17
CA ILE A 6 0.86 -8.44 4.63
C ILE A 6 2.35 -8.72 4.72
N PHE A 7 3.07 -8.45 3.63
CA PHE A 7 4.52 -8.52 3.60
C PHE A 7 5.08 -7.20 3.07
N GLU A 8 5.87 -6.53 3.90
CA GLU A 8 6.52 -5.27 3.50
C GLU A 8 7.83 -5.60 2.82
N THR A 9 7.94 -5.27 1.53
CA THR A 9 9.15 -5.57 0.76
C THR A 9 10.28 -4.64 1.14
N ASN A 10 11.51 -5.04 0.82
CA ASN A 10 12.67 -4.18 1.07
C ASN A 10 12.60 -2.89 0.30
N GLU A 11 12.03 -2.93 -0.91
CA GLU A 11 11.83 -1.72 -1.71
C GLU A 11 10.95 -0.72 -0.98
N PHE A 12 9.86 -1.21 -0.43
CA PHE A 12 8.94 -0.37 0.34
C PHE A 12 9.64 0.24 1.54
N LEU A 13 10.40 -0.56 2.28
CA LEU A 13 11.07 -0.07 3.48
C LEU A 13 12.10 1.01 3.13
N LYS A 14 12.80 0.86 2.02
CA LYS A 14 13.74 1.86 1.54
C LYS A 14 13.03 3.14 1.14
N ASN A 15 11.90 3.01 0.44
CA ASN A 15 11.06 4.14 0.08
C ASN A 15 10.64 4.92 1.31
N LEU A 16 10.16 4.19 2.30
CA LEU A 16 9.65 4.80 3.52
C LEU A 16 10.75 5.58 4.24
N ASP A 17 11.96 5.03 4.28
CA ASP A 17 13.08 5.68 4.93
C ASP A 17 13.48 7.00 4.27
N LYS A 18 13.17 7.17 2.99
CA LYS A 18 13.52 8.38 2.27
C LYS A 18 12.54 9.52 2.51
N LEU A 19 11.43 9.24 3.14
CA LEU A 19 10.44 10.28 3.43
C LEU A 19 10.91 11.17 4.58
N ALA A 20 10.42 12.40 4.60
CA ALA A 20 10.66 13.30 5.72
C ALA A 20 10.08 12.68 6.99
N ASN A 21 10.64 13.05 8.15
CA ASN A 21 10.24 12.44 9.42
C ASN A 21 8.74 12.53 9.70
N GLN A 22 8.15 13.66 9.41
CA GLN A 22 6.71 13.84 9.64
C GLN A 22 5.88 12.92 8.76
N GLU A 23 6.29 12.81 7.50
CA GLU A 23 5.59 11.97 6.54
C GLU A 23 5.76 10.50 6.87
N LYS A 24 6.98 10.13 7.25
CA LYS A 24 7.27 8.76 7.66
C LYS A 24 6.43 8.36 8.88
N SER A 25 6.35 9.23 9.87
CA SER A 25 5.55 8.97 11.07
C SER A 25 4.09 8.80 10.74
N PHE A 26 3.57 9.66 9.87
CA PHE A 26 2.18 9.60 9.43
C PHE A 26 1.88 8.24 8.80
N ILE A 27 2.73 7.82 7.85
CA ILE A 27 2.53 6.55 7.16
C ILE A 27 2.65 5.37 8.11
N LYS A 28 3.69 5.35 8.94
CA LYS A 28 3.91 4.25 9.89
C LYS A 28 2.74 4.09 10.85
N LYS A 29 2.08 5.18 11.17
CA LYS A 29 0.93 5.13 12.06
C LYS A 29 -0.32 4.65 11.33
N LYS A 30 -0.55 5.16 10.12
CA LYS A 30 -1.76 4.84 9.37
C LYS A 30 -1.80 3.40 8.88
N LEU A 31 -0.65 2.85 8.51
CA LEU A 31 -0.62 1.51 7.93
C LEU A 31 -1.21 0.44 8.86
N PRO A 32 -0.68 0.26 10.09
CA PRO A 32 -1.22 -0.81 10.93
C PRO A 32 -2.59 -0.50 11.51
N GLN A 33 -2.94 0.77 11.66
CA GLN A 33 -4.20 1.15 12.29
C GLN A 33 -5.39 1.09 11.34
N TYR A 34 -5.17 1.49 10.08
CA TYR A 34 -6.28 1.63 9.15
C TYR A 34 -6.13 0.82 7.88
N ILE A 35 -4.97 0.87 7.27
CA ILE A 35 -4.81 0.37 5.92
C ILE A 35 -4.64 -1.14 5.87
N TYR A 36 -3.75 -1.67 6.68
CA TYR A 36 -3.51 -3.11 6.68
C TYR A 36 -4.74 -3.92 7.08
N PRO A 37 -5.52 -3.51 8.09
CA PRO A 37 -6.75 -4.24 8.39
C PRO A 37 -7.72 -4.27 7.21
N ILE A 38 -7.85 -3.16 6.49
CA ILE A 38 -8.71 -3.10 5.31
C ILE A 38 -8.20 -4.04 4.23
N LEU A 39 -6.90 -3.98 3.94
CA LEU A 39 -6.32 -4.82 2.89
C LEU A 39 -6.38 -6.31 3.23
N ARG A 40 -6.22 -6.66 4.50
CA ARG A 40 -6.30 -8.07 4.92
C ARG A 40 -7.66 -8.66 4.64
N GLU A 41 -8.71 -7.85 4.73
CA GLU A 41 -10.06 -8.34 4.51
C GLU A 41 -10.44 -8.31 3.04
N GLU A 42 -10.17 -7.18 2.37
CA GLU A 42 -10.58 -7.05 0.96
C GLU A 42 -9.63 -6.11 0.22
N PRO A 43 -8.60 -6.66 -0.41
CA PRO A 43 -7.62 -5.80 -1.10
C PRO A 43 -8.02 -5.36 -2.50
N HIS A 44 -9.16 -5.83 -3.02
CA HIS A 44 -9.58 -5.55 -4.41
C HIS A 44 -10.54 -4.38 -4.53
N TYR A 45 -11.31 -4.08 -3.51
CA TYR A 45 -12.38 -3.10 -3.58
C TYR A 45 -12.37 -2.16 -2.40
N GLY A 46 -12.64 -0.90 -2.67
CA GLY A 46 -12.75 0.11 -1.64
C GLY A 46 -12.63 1.49 -2.26
N ASN A 47 -13.07 2.51 -1.53
CA ASN A 47 -13.08 3.89 -2.04
C ASN A 47 -11.68 4.39 -2.41
N ASN A 48 -10.66 3.90 -1.72
CA ASN A 48 -9.29 4.35 -1.94
C ASN A 48 -8.46 3.37 -2.75
N ILE A 49 -9.08 2.28 -3.20
CA ILE A 49 -8.38 1.20 -3.89
C ILE A 49 -8.65 1.25 -5.38
N LYS A 50 -7.59 1.12 -6.18
CA LYS A 50 -7.73 1.09 -7.62
C LYS A 50 -6.68 0.15 -8.21
N LYS A 51 -7.12 -0.68 -9.16
CA LYS A 51 -6.21 -1.52 -9.91
C LYS A 51 -5.57 -0.68 -11.01
N LEU A 52 -4.26 -0.77 -11.14
CA LEU A 52 -3.54 0.01 -12.13
C LEU A 52 -3.48 -0.74 -13.45
N VAL A 53 -3.67 0.00 -14.55
CA VAL A 53 -3.68 -0.57 -15.89
C VAL A 53 -2.25 -0.63 -16.43
N GLY A 54 -1.91 -1.75 -17.09
CA GLY A 54 -0.64 -1.85 -17.78
C GLY A 54 0.56 -2.22 -16.93
N TYR A 55 0.35 -2.56 -15.68
CA TYR A 55 1.44 -2.96 -14.79
C TYR A 55 1.59 -4.48 -14.77
N LYS A 56 2.82 -4.95 -14.75
CA LYS A 56 3.15 -6.37 -14.60
C LYS A 56 4.25 -6.52 -13.58
N PRO A 57 4.01 -7.26 -12.49
CA PRO A 57 2.75 -7.93 -12.14
C PRO A 57 1.63 -6.94 -11.88
N GLU A 58 0.42 -7.47 -11.78
CA GLU A 58 -0.73 -6.63 -11.47
C GLU A 58 -0.48 -5.85 -10.20
N THR A 59 -0.68 -4.54 -10.29
CA THR A 59 -0.39 -3.63 -9.17
C THR A 59 -1.64 -2.86 -8.82
N TRP A 60 -1.82 -2.68 -7.53
CA TRP A 60 -2.96 -1.96 -6.96
C TRP A 60 -2.47 -0.75 -6.20
N ARG A 61 -3.35 0.21 -6.02
CA ARG A 61 -3.02 1.44 -5.32
C ARG A 61 -4.04 1.69 -4.21
N TYR A 62 -3.52 2.08 -3.04
CA TYR A 62 -4.35 2.59 -1.95
C TYR A 62 -3.96 4.04 -1.72
N ARG A 63 -4.94 4.94 -1.81
CA ARG A 63 -4.69 6.37 -1.60
C ARG A 63 -4.76 6.68 -0.10
N ILE A 64 -3.71 7.33 0.41
CA ILE A 64 -3.62 7.75 1.80
C ILE A 64 -3.32 9.24 1.81
N GLY A 65 -4.36 10.08 1.79
CA GLY A 65 -4.15 11.52 1.70
C GLY A 65 -3.34 11.88 0.46
N LYS A 66 -2.16 12.45 0.65
CA LYS A 66 -1.26 12.80 -0.45
C LYS A 66 -0.37 11.66 -0.88
N PHE A 67 -0.50 10.50 -0.25
CA PHE A 67 0.34 9.35 -0.55
C PHE A 67 -0.41 8.31 -1.33
N ARG A 68 0.35 7.49 -2.06
CA ARG A 68 -0.18 6.31 -2.73
C ARG A 68 0.64 5.13 -2.31
N LEU A 69 -0.03 4.10 -1.83
CA LEU A 69 0.61 2.85 -1.45
C LEU A 69 0.37 1.85 -2.56
N PHE A 70 1.45 1.29 -3.10
CA PHE A 70 1.34 0.31 -4.18
C PHE A 70 1.55 -1.07 -3.63
N TYR A 71 0.73 -2.01 -4.07
CA TYR A 71 0.82 -3.38 -3.59
C TYR A 71 0.42 -4.37 -4.67
N ALA A 72 0.87 -5.60 -4.51
CA ALA A 72 0.52 -6.72 -5.38
C ALA A 72 -0.12 -7.80 -4.52
N ILE A 73 -0.99 -8.60 -5.14
CA ILE A 73 -1.74 -9.62 -4.44
C ILE A 73 -1.38 -11.00 -5.01
N ASP A 74 -0.96 -11.89 -4.15
CA ASP A 74 -0.75 -13.29 -4.51
C ASP A 74 -1.96 -14.06 -4.02
N GLU A 75 -2.85 -14.40 -4.94
CA GLU A 75 -4.10 -15.08 -4.57
C GLU A 75 -3.87 -16.50 -4.08
N THR A 76 -2.84 -17.15 -4.59
CA THR A 76 -2.54 -18.52 -4.20
C THR A 76 -2.08 -18.58 -2.74
N GLU A 77 -1.16 -17.70 -2.38
CA GLU A 77 -0.60 -17.66 -1.03
C GLU A 77 -1.39 -16.76 -0.10
N LYS A 78 -2.37 -16.06 -0.62
CA LYS A 78 -3.14 -15.07 0.14
C LYS A 78 -2.21 -14.06 0.82
N MET A 79 -1.29 -13.53 0.02
CA MET A 79 -0.27 -12.61 0.50
C MET A 79 -0.38 -11.29 -0.25
N ILE A 80 -0.28 -10.20 0.48
CA ILE A 80 -0.23 -8.87 -0.11
C ILE A 80 1.18 -8.32 0.07
N TYR A 81 1.84 -8.03 -1.04
CA TYR A 81 3.19 -7.48 -1.02
C TYR A 81 3.11 -5.98 -1.13
N ILE A 82 3.63 -5.29 -0.14
CA ILE A 82 3.66 -3.83 -0.15
C ILE A 82 4.92 -3.42 -0.93
N LEU A 83 4.71 -2.85 -2.10
CA LEU A 83 5.80 -2.62 -3.05
C LEU A 83 6.49 -1.28 -2.87
N SER A 84 5.71 -0.21 -2.66
CA SER A 84 6.29 1.12 -2.54
C SER A 84 5.24 2.10 -2.04
N VAL A 85 5.72 3.24 -1.57
CA VAL A 85 4.86 4.36 -1.20
C VAL A 85 5.38 5.58 -1.93
N ASP A 86 4.47 6.39 -2.45
CA ASP A 86 4.81 7.54 -3.25
C ASP A 86 4.07 8.75 -2.72
N PHE A 87 4.77 9.87 -2.61
CA PHE A 87 4.18 11.12 -2.13
C PHE A 87 3.81 11.98 -3.32
N ARG A 88 2.54 12.33 -3.42
CA ARG A 88 2.06 13.16 -4.51
C ARG A 88 2.03 14.61 -4.07
N LYS A 89 3.12 15.26 -4.32
CA LYS A 89 3.27 16.65 -3.94
C LYS A 89 2.37 17.55 -4.75
N ASP A 90 2.29 17.29 -6.03
CA ASP A 90 1.44 18.08 -6.91
C ASP A 90 0.22 17.28 -7.25
N ALA A 91 -0.89 17.71 -6.75
CA ALA A 91 -2.13 17.19 -7.24
C ALA A 91 -2.19 17.65 -8.67
N TYR A 92 -2.06 16.80 -9.56
CA TYR A 92 -2.23 17.21 -10.94
C TYR A 92 -3.42 18.04 -11.11
#